data_e27076bbf9329196de1c60ccb286ed55
#
_entry.id   e27076bbf9329196de1c60ccb286ed55
#
_cell.length_a   1.000
_cell.length_b   1.000
_cell.length_c   1.000
_cell.angle_alpha   90.00
_cell.angle_beta   90.00
_cell.angle_gamma   90.00
#
_symmetry.space_group_name_H-M   'P 1'
#
loop_
_entity.id
_entity.type
_entity.pdbx_description
1 polymer ?
#
loop_
_entity_poly.entity_id
_entity_poly.type
_entity_poly.pdbx_seq_one_letter_code
_entity_poly.pdbx_strand_id
1 'polypeptide(L)'
;YLREVFTMDKYHSMKELQNETIENEDWEIITEDRDSDVTILAIHGGGIEPATSEIARVIANEGQFNYFAFNGIRTKGNNELHVTSINYDNDIAMNLVKSSERAVTIHGCLGEEDVAYIGGKDNQLKERIANELNQIGVEVKEAPSHMSGVQDDNIVNCTKNEVGVQIELTSSLRKSLFKNNKFNRKSRMDESNWDDKMYDFGQAINSAIN
;
A
#
# COMPACT_ATOMS: atom_id res chain seq x y z
N TYR A 1 23.74 9.30 -6.28
CA TYR A 1 23.66 7.83 -6.10
C TYR A 1 23.39 7.52 -4.63
N LEU A 2 22.15 7.55 -4.21
CA LEU A 2 21.72 6.97 -2.94
C LEU A 2 21.70 5.46 -3.14
N ARG A 3 22.62 4.74 -2.48
CA ARG A 3 22.51 3.30 -2.31
C ARG A 3 21.28 3.05 -1.43
N GLU A 4 20.21 2.56 -2.01
CA GLU A 4 19.21 1.85 -1.22
C GLU A 4 19.94 0.72 -0.52
N VAL A 5 20.05 0.81 0.79
CA VAL A 5 20.50 -0.31 1.61
C VAL A 5 19.29 -1.23 1.64
N PHE A 6 19.24 -2.22 0.74
CA PHE A 6 18.37 -3.37 0.90
C PHE A 6 18.81 -4.07 2.17
N THR A 7 18.21 -3.71 3.28
CA THR A 7 18.28 -4.53 4.49
C THR A 7 17.42 -5.76 4.19
N MET A 8 18.03 -6.96 4.28
CA MET A 8 17.25 -8.20 4.24
C MET A 8 16.19 -8.12 5.33
N ASP A 9 14.96 -8.58 5.02
CA ASP A 9 13.89 -8.68 5.99
C ASP A 9 14.36 -9.45 7.22
N LYS A 10 13.96 -9.00 8.39
CA LYS A 10 14.26 -9.67 9.64
C LYS A 10 13.51 -11.00 9.76
N TYR A 11 12.31 -11.05 9.23
CA TYR A 11 11.42 -12.20 9.25
C TYR A 11 11.21 -12.72 7.82
N HIS A 12 11.22 -14.05 7.67
CA HIS A 12 11.06 -14.69 6.36
C HIS A 12 9.61 -14.84 5.91
N SER A 13 8.65 -14.63 6.82
CA SER A 13 7.22 -14.66 6.52
C SER A 13 6.42 -13.85 7.54
N MET A 14 5.17 -13.55 7.22
CA MET A 14 4.27 -12.90 8.18
C MET A 14 3.95 -13.80 9.37
N LYS A 15 3.86 -15.11 9.17
CA LYS A 15 3.64 -16.07 10.26
C LYS A 15 4.81 -16.10 11.24
N GLU A 16 6.05 -16.05 10.75
CA GLU A 16 7.23 -15.93 11.60
C GLU A 16 7.19 -14.61 12.38
N LEU A 17 6.94 -13.47 11.71
CA LEU A 17 6.83 -12.18 12.36
C LEU A 17 5.77 -12.18 13.47
N GLN A 18 4.57 -12.68 13.18
CA GLN A 18 3.46 -12.70 14.13
C GLN A 18 3.74 -13.63 15.34
N ASN A 19 4.50 -14.70 15.16
CA ASN A 19 4.89 -15.59 16.23
C ASN A 19 5.98 -15.01 17.15
N GLU A 20 6.83 -14.12 16.64
CA GLU A 20 7.96 -13.54 17.37
C GLU A 20 7.69 -12.13 17.90
N THR A 21 6.53 -11.57 17.63
CA THR A 21 6.16 -10.20 18.01
C THR A 21 4.77 -10.17 18.64
N ILE A 22 4.39 -9.03 19.23
CA ILE A 22 3.16 -8.92 20.01
C ILE A 22 2.17 -7.99 19.32
N GLU A 23 0.98 -8.53 19.00
CA GLU A 23 -0.13 -7.75 18.50
C GLU A 23 -0.57 -6.69 19.50
N ASN A 24 -0.93 -5.51 19.02
CA ASN A 24 -1.29 -4.30 19.78
C ASN A 24 -0.14 -3.66 20.59
N GLU A 25 1.08 -4.21 20.48
CA GLU A 25 2.31 -3.59 20.99
C GLU A 25 3.28 -3.25 19.88
N ASP A 26 3.56 -4.22 19.00
CA ASP A 26 4.46 -4.07 17.86
C ASP A 26 3.70 -3.66 16.59
N TRP A 27 2.54 -4.26 16.39
CA TRP A 27 1.70 -4.08 15.20
C TRP A 27 0.22 -4.26 15.53
N GLU A 28 -0.61 -3.80 14.61
CA GLU A 28 -2.06 -4.05 14.57
C GLU A 28 -2.51 -4.38 13.15
N ILE A 29 -3.58 -5.16 13.01
CA ILE A 29 -4.28 -5.36 11.74
C ILE A 29 -5.59 -4.59 11.79
N ILE A 30 -5.84 -3.80 10.75
CA ILE A 30 -7.15 -3.18 10.50
C ILE A 30 -7.68 -3.77 9.21
N THR A 31 -8.88 -4.35 9.26
CA THR A 31 -9.50 -4.98 8.10
C THR A 31 -10.98 -4.69 8.04
N GLU A 32 -11.50 -4.51 6.83
CA GLU A 32 -12.91 -4.36 6.54
C GLU A 32 -13.26 -5.23 5.33
N ASP A 33 -14.00 -6.30 5.58
CA ASP A 33 -14.58 -7.14 4.54
C ASP A 33 -15.97 -6.57 4.19
N ARG A 34 -16.10 -6.03 2.98
CA ARG A 34 -17.32 -5.41 2.47
C ARG A 34 -18.01 -6.27 1.41
N ASP A 35 -17.64 -7.54 1.31
CA ASP A 35 -18.15 -8.47 0.28
C ASP A 35 -17.93 -7.91 -1.15
N SER A 36 -16.80 -7.23 -1.33
CA SER A 36 -16.41 -6.62 -2.61
C SER A 36 -15.50 -7.54 -3.41
N ASP A 37 -15.64 -7.51 -4.75
CA ASP A 37 -14.70 -8.19 -5.66
C ASP A 37 -13.35 -7.47 -5.79
N VAL A 38 -13.14 -6.39 -5.03
CA VAL A 38 -11.91 -5.60 -5.02
C VAL A 38 -11.35 -5.49 -3.60
N THR A 39 -10.05 -5.69 -3.45
CA THR A 39 -9.34 -5.51 -2.18
C THR A 39 -8.22 -4.48 -2.32
N ILE A 40 -8.19 -3.51 -1.40
CA ILE A 40 -7.12 -2.51 -1.27
C ILE A 40 -6.30 -2.84 -0.03
N LEU A 41 -4.98 -2.92 -0.18
CA LEU A 41 -4.08 -3.33 0.88
C LEU A 41 -2.98 -2.31 1.15
N ALA A 42 -2.63 -2.16 2.42
CA ALA A 42 -1.39 -1.55 2.90
C ALA A 42 -0.65 -2.58 3.77
N ILE A 43 0.11 -3.45 3.13
CA ILE A 43 0.79 -4.55 3.82
C ILE A 43 1.99 -4.09 4.67
N HIS A 44 2.47 -2.88 4.45
CA HIS A 44 3.55 -2.23 5.20
C HIS A 44 3.10 -0.92 5.86
N GLY A 45 1.91 -0.91 6.44
CA GLY A 45 1.29 0.28 7.00
C GLY A 45 1.92 0.82 8.29
N GLY A 46 1.30 1.86 8.82
CA GLY A 46 1.71 2.48 10.08
C GLY A 46 3.07 3.16 10.01
N GLY A 47 4.02 2.66 10.79
CA GLY A 47 5.39 3.18 10.83
C GLY A 47 6.39 2.44 9.93
N ILE A 48 5.97 1.41 9.19
CA ILE A 48 6.83 0.66 8.25
C ILE A 48 7.07 1.53 7.01
N GLU A 49 6.00 1.82 6.27
CA GLU A 49 5.96 2.76 5.14
C GLU A 49 4.88 3.81 5.41
N PRO A 50 5.22 4.91 6.10
CA PRO A 50 4.24 5.86 6.61
C PRO A 50 3.29 6.42 5.55
N ALA A 51 2.00 6.52 5.88
CA ALA A 51 0.84 6.98 5.12
C ALA A 51 0.20 5.96 4.18
N THR A 52 0.79 4.81 3.94
CA THR A 52 0.21 3.81 3.04
C THR A 52 -1.15 3.31 3.51
N SER A 53 -1.32 3.10 4.82
CA SER A 53 -2.61 2.69 5.40
C SER A 53 -3.71 3.74 5.23
N GLU A 54 -3.37 5.01 5.47
CA GLU A 54 -4.31 6.11 5.36
C GLU A 54 -4.77 6.28 3.91
N ILE A 55 -3.84 6.21 2.95
CA ILE A 55 -4.13 6.30 1.51
C ILE A 55 -4.99 5.10 1.06
N ALA A 56 -4.59 3.88 1.43
CA ALA A 56 -5.34 2.68 1.10
C ALA A 56 -6.77 2.72 1.68
N ARG A 57 -6.94 3.25 2.90
CA ARG A 57 -8.26 3.42 3.53
C ARG A 57 -9.14 4.40 2.75
N VAL A 58 -8.60 5.53 2.29
CA VAL A 58 -9.37 6.48 1.47
C VAL A 58 -9.84 5.81 0.19
N ILE A 59 -8.96 5.13 -0.54
CA ILE A 59 -9.31 4.40 -1.77
C ILE A 59 -10.43 3.38 -1.50
N ALA A 60 -10.28 2.56 -0.45
CA ALA A 60 -11.25 1.54 -0.11
C ALA A 60 -12.60 2.13 0.30
N ASN A 61 -12.61 3.24 1.03
CA ASN A 61 -13.85 3.91 1.45
C ASN A 61 -14.59 4.53 0.27
N GLU A 62 -13.89 5.21 -0.64
CA GLU A 62 -14.49 5.81 -1.84
C GLU A 62 -15.16 4.77 -2.73
N GLY A 63 -14.52 3.61 -2.91
CA GLY A 63 -15.02 2.53 -3.76
C GLY A 63 -15.88 1.49 -3.04
N GLN A 64 -16.03 1.59 -1.71
CA GLN A 64 -16.65 0.54 -0.88
C GLN A 64 -15.98 -0.83 -1.09
N PHE A 65 -14.65 -0.83 -1.27
CA PHE A 65 -13.84 -2.02 -1.46
C PHE A 65 -13.43 -2.65 -0.13
N ASN A 66 -13.05 -3.93 -0.15
CA ASN A 66 -12.42 -4.56 1.00
C ASN A 66 -11.12 -3.83 1.34
N TYR A 67 -10.82 -3.74 2.62
CA TYR A 67 -9.62 -3.05 3.12
C TYR A 67 -8.81 -3.96 4.04
N PHE A 68 -7.50 -3.91 3.89
CA PHE A 68 -6.54 -4.54 4.80
C PHE A 68 -5.35 -3.61 5.03
N ALA A 69 -4.97 -3.43 6.29
CA ALA A 69 -3.72 -2.79 6.66
C ALA A 69 -3.04 -3.55 7.79
N PHE A 70 -1.75 -3.83 7.62
CA PHE A 70 -0.85 -4.25 8.69
C PHE A 70 -0.02 -3.03 9.11
N ASN A 71 -0.23 -2.52 10.31
CA ASN A 71 0.39 -1.30 10.80
C ASN A 71 1.48 -1.61 11.82
N GLY A 72 2.71 -1.24 11.52
CA GLY A 72 3.75 -1.15 12.54
C GLY A 72 3.45 0.01 13.50
N ILE A 73 3.31 -0.31 14.80
CA ILE A 73 2.89 0.69 15.80
C ILE A 73 3.95 0.98 16.88
N ARG A 74 5.14 0.41 16.75
CA ARG A 74 6.28 0.70 17.63
C ARG A 74 6.61 2.19 17.63
N THR A 75 7.19 2.66 18.71
CA THR A 75 7.75 4.03 18.75
C THR A 75 9.00 4.16 17.89
N LYS A 76 9.74 3.07 17.67
CA LYS A 76 10.96 2.95 16.84
C LYS A 76 11.09 1.54 16.29
N GLY A 77 11.84 1.39 15.18
CA GLY A 77 12.18 0.07 14.62
C GLY A 77 11.05 -0.60 13.86
N ASN A 78 10.06 0.15 13.36
CA ASN A 78 8.97 -0.41 12.56
C ASN A 78 9.47 -1.02 11.24
N ASN A 79 10.59 -0.56 10.71
CA ASN A 79 11.22 -1.14 9.51
C ASN A 79 11.60 -2.62 9.70
N GLU A 80 11.82 -3.11 10.92
CA GLU A 80 12.05 -4.53 11.22
C GLU A 80 10.80 -5.39 10.98
N LEU A 81 9.62 -4.77 10.93
CA LEU A 81 8.33 -5.44 10.69
C LEU A 81 7.98 -5.54 9.19
N HIS A 82 8.91 -5.17 8.34
CA HIS A 82 8.77 -5.34 6.90
C HIS A 82 8.93 -6.83 6.55
N VAL A 83 8.02 -7.36 5.73
CA VAL A 83 8.12 -8.67 5.07
C VAL A 83 7.78 -8.48 3.61
N THR A 84 8.68 -8.88 2.73
CA THR A 84 8.50 -8.72 1.28
C THR A 84 7.19 -9.34 0.78
N SER A 85 6.58 -8.69 -0.22
CA SER A 85 5.26 -9.06 -0.76
C SER A 85 5.15 -10.50 -1.28
N ILE A 86 6.27 -11.12 -1.68
CA ILE A 86 6.30 -12.52 -2.13
C ILE A 86 6.29 -13.54 -0.98
N ASN A 87 6.57 -13.10 0.24
CA ASN A 87 6.57 -13.94 1.45
C ASN A 87 5.44 -13.56 2.41
N TYR A 88 4.44 -12.83 1.90
CA TYR A 88 3.38 -12.24 2.72
C TYR A 88 2.23 -13.22 2.95
N ASP A 89 2.42 -14.17 3.86
CA ASP A 89 1.52 -15.29 4.15
C ASP A 89 0.53 -15.04 5.31
N ASN A 90 0.13 -13.76 5.53
CA ASN A 90 -0.91 -13.42 6.48
C ASN A 90 -2.27 -13.96 6.02
N ASP A 91 -2.93 -14.77 6.86
CA ASP A 91 -4.15 -15.49 6.47
C ASP A 91 -5.32 -14.55 6.15
N ILE A 92 -5.47 -13.43 6.87
CA ILE A 92 -6.55 -12.46 6.63
C ILE A 92 -6.37 -11.77 5.27
N ALA A 93 -5.18 -11.24 5.02
CA ALA A 93 -4.84 -10.59 3.76
C ALA A 93 -4.99 -11.54 2.57
N MET A 94 -4.44 -12.76 2.69
CA MET A 94 -4.52 -13.78 1.64
C MET A 94 -5.96 -14.20 1.35
N ASN A 95 -6.81 -14.34 2.35
CA ASN A 95 -8.22 -14.69 2.15
C ASN A 95 -8.98 -13.59 1.41
N LEU A 96 -8.78 -12.31 1.78
CA LEU A 96 -9.39 -11.18 1.07
C LEU A 96 -8.95 -11.13 -0.39
N VAL A 97 -7.64 -11.25 -0.66
CA VAL A 97 -7.11 -11.19 -2.03
C VAL A 97 -7.61 -12.37 -2.87
N LYS A 98 -7.56 -13.60 -2.36
CA LYS A 98 -8.03 -14.79 -3.06
C LYS A 98 -9.53 -14.80 -3.34
N SER A 99 -10.32 -14.09 -2.53
CA SER A 99 -11.77 -13.93 -2.77
C SER A 99 -12.09 -12.81 -3.76
N SER A 100 -11.12 -11.97 -4.10
CA SER A 100 -11.31 -10.80 -4.97
C SER A 100 -10.92 -11.10 -6.43
N GLU A 101 -11.54 -10.38 -7.36
CA GLU A 101 -11.15 -10.38 -8.77
C GLU A 101 -10.01 -9.41 -9.06
N ARG A 102 -9.91 -8.32 -8.27
CA ARG A 102 -8.89 -7.28 -8.38
C ARG A 102 -8.29 -6.97 -7.01
N ALA A 103 -7.00 -6.69 -7.00
CA ALA A 103 -6.31 -6.20 -5.81
C ALA A 103 -5.36 -5.06 -6.18
N VAL A 104 -5.26 -4.09 -5.27
CA VAL A 104 -4.30 -2.99 -5.35
C VAL A 104 -3.56 -2.89 -4.02
N THR A 105 -2.22 -2.95 -4.05
CA THR A 105 -1.38 -2.70 -2.88
C THR A 105 -0.76 -1.31 -2.95
N ILE A 106 -0.80 -0.60 -1.81
CA ILE A 106 -0.17 0.71 -1.64
C ILE A 106 1.09 0.54 -0.81
N HIS A 107 2.22 0.87 -1.41
CA HIS A 107 3.55 0.84 -0.84
C HIS A 107 4.19 2.22 -0.77
N GLY A 108 5.25 2.33 -0.02
CA GLY A 108 6.01 3.57 0.10
C GLY A 108 7.49 3.36 -0.18
N CYS A 109 8.02 4.12 -1.12
CA CYS A 109 9.44 4.16 -1.42
C CYS A 109 10.06 5.51 -1.06
N LEU A 110 11.41 5.59 -1.12
CA LEU A 110 12.14 6.84 -0.97
C LEU A 110 12.04 7.65 -2.27
N GLY A 111 12.02 8.97 -2.15
CA GLY A 111 12.06 9.89 -3.29
C GLY A 111 11.70 11.31 -2.88
N GLU A 112 12.34 12.30 -3.54
CA GLU A 112 12.18 13.72 -3.28
C GLU A 112 11.20 14.38 -4.25
N GLU A 113 10.83 13.70 -5.34
CA GLU A 113 9.83 14.12 -6.32
C GLU A 113 8.50 13.43 -6.06
N ASP A 114 7.39 14.05 -6.41
CA ASP A 114 6.04 13.51 -6.26
C ASP A 114 5.74 12.50 -7.37
N VAL A 115 6.14 11.24 -7.19
CA VAL A 115 6.01 10.17 -8.18
C VAL A 115 5.29 8.97 -7.60
N ALA A 116 4.39 8.40 -8.40
CA ALA A 116 3.81 7.06 -8.20
C ALA A 116 4.43 6.08 -9.20
N TYR A 117 5.13 5.04 -8.71
CA TYR A 117 5.59 3.95 -9.55
C TYR A 117 4.53 2.84 -9.56
N ILE A 118 4.15 2.40 -10.75
CA ILE A 118 3.10 1.37 -10.91
C ILE A 118 3.69 0.08 -11.45
N GLY A 119 3.39 -1.02 -10.75
CA GLY A 119 3.79 -2.38 -11.08
C GLY A 119 2.62 -3.36 -10.92
N GLY A 120 2.94 -4.65 -10.88
CA GLY A 120 1.96 -5.74 -10.86
C GLY A 120 1.68 -6.30 -12.24
N LYS A 121 0.80 -7.32 -12.30
CA LYS A 121 0.51 -8.08 -13.52
C LYS A 121 -0.74 -7.59 -14.26
N ASP A 122 -1.64 -6.82 -13.63
CA ASP A 122 -2.85 -6.28 -14.28
C ASP A 122 -2.52 -5.07 -15.15
N ASN A 123 -2.11 -5.33 -16.39
CA ASN A 123 -1.71 -4.27 -17.33
C ASN A 123 -2.85 -3.31 -17.68
N GLN A 124 -4.09 -3.79 -17.75
CA GLN A 124 -5.24 -2.95 -18.09
C GLN A 124 -5.56 -1.99 -16.93
N LEU A 125 -5.56 -2.49 -15.70
CA LEU A 125 -5.80 -1.67 -14.52
C LEU A 125 -4.65 -0.69 -14.29
N LYS A 126 -3.39 -1.11 -14.49
CA LYS A 126 -2.21 -0.20 -14.42
C LYS A 126 -2.36 1.00 -15.37
N GLU A 127 -2.74 0.75 -16.62
CA GLU A 127 -2.92 1.82 -17.60
C GLU A 127 -4.05 2.78 -17.22
N ARG A 128 -5.18 2.27 -16.73
CA ARG A 128 -6.29 3.10 -16.25
C ARG A 128 -5.87 3.93 -15.04
N ILE A 129 -5.21 3.33 -14.05
CA ILE A 129 -4.71 4.05 -12.87
C ILE A 129 -3.72 5.14 -13.27
N ALA A 130 -2.78 4.84 -14.17
CA ALA A 130 -1.83 5.83 -14.65
C ALA A 130 -2.52 7.03 -15.31
N ASN A 131 -3.53 6.77 -16.13
CA ASN A 131 -4.31 7.82 -16.80
C ASN A 131 -5.04 8.72 -15.79
N GLU A 132 -5.76 8.14 -14.83
CA GLU A 132 -6.50 8.90 -13.81
C GLU A 132 -5.57 9.71 -12.90
N LEU A 133 -4.45 9.14 -12.45
CA LEU A 133 -3.47 9.86 -11.63
C LEU A 133 -2.81 11.02 -12.39
N ASN A 134 -2.47 10.83 -13.67
CA ASN A 134 -1.93 11.90 -14.50
C ASN A 134 -2.92 13.05 -14.68
N GLN A 135 -4.24 12.78 -14.76
CA GLN A 135 -5.27 13.83 -14.89
C GLN A 135 -5.31 14.75 -13.65
N ILE A 136 -4.99 14.23 -12.47
CA ILE A 136 -4.91 15.03 -11.24
C ILE A 136 -3.51 15.59 -10.95
N GLY A 137 -2.58 15.46 -11.91
CA GLY A 137 -1.24 16.03 -11.84
C GLY A 137 -0.22 15.21 -11.05
N VAL A 138 -0.50 13.94 -10.75
CA VAL A 138 0.47 13.01 -10.16
C VAL A 138 1.31 12.40 -11.28
N GLU A 139 2.63 12.55 -11.20
CA GLU A 139 3.54 11.90 -12.14
C GLU A 139 3.56 10.40 -11.91
N VAL A 140 3.29 9.63 -12.98
CA VAL A 140 3.29 8.18 -12.94
C VAL A 140 4.43 7.62 -13.77
N LYS A 141 5.19 6.67 -13.19
CA LYS A 141 6.27 5.94 -13.86
C LYS A 141 6.06 4.43 -13.71
N GLU A 142 6.58 3.66 -14.65
CA GLU A 142 6.65 2.21 -14.49
C GLU A 142 7.62 1.87 -13.34
N ALA A 143 7.22 0.91 -12.51
CA ALA A 143 8.06 0.47 -11.39
C ALA A 143 9.34 -0.21 -11.90
N PRO A 144 10.52 0.19 -11.40
CA PRO A 144 11.76 -0.50 -11.74
C PRO A 144 11.74 -1.96 -11.29
N SER A 145 12.59 -2.80 -11.88
CA SER A 145 12.55 -4.26 -11.76
C SER A 145 12.54 -4.77 -10.31
N HIS A 146 13.22 -4.08 -9.39
CA HIS A 146 13.32 -4.49 -7.98
C HIS A 146 12.05 -4.25 -7.17
N MET A 147 11.11 -3.44 -7.67
CA MET A 147 9.80 -3.20 -7.06
C MET A 147 8.65 -3.34 -8.07
N SER A 148 8.86 -4.13 -9.11
CA SER A 148 7.89 -4.29 -10.20
C SER A 148 6.63 -5.05 -9.81
N GLY A 149 6.66 -5.87 -8.75
CA GLY A 149 5.50 -6.62 -8.25
C GLY A 149 4.93 -7.67 -9.22
N VAL A 150 5.72 -8.16 -10.19
CA VAL A 150 5.24 -9.06 -11.26
C VAL A 150 5.36 -10.56 -10.92
N GLN A 151 5.90 -10.91 -9.76
CA GLN A 151 6.04 -12.28 -9.33
C GLN A 151 4.67 -12.90 -9.01
N ASP A 152 4.48 -14.18 -9.36
CA ASP A 152 3.22 -14.89 -9.15
C ASP A 152 2.88 -15.06 -7.66
N ASP A 153 3.87 -15.18 -6.81
CA ASP A 153 3.76 -15.29 -5.35
C ASP A 153 3.67 -13.94 -4.63
N ASN A 154 3.77 -12.80 -5.34
CA ASN A 154 3.44 -11.51 -4.76
C ASN A 154 1.95 -11.49 -4.37
N ILE A 155 1.65 -11.17 -3.12
CA ILE A 155 0.28 -11.21 -2.59
C ILE A 155 -0.73 -10.49 -3.49
N VAL A 156 -0.36 -9.37 -4.12
CA VAL A 156 -1.28 -8.60 -4.98
C VAL A 156 -1.73 -9.39 -6.20
N ASN A 157 -0.93 -10.36 -6.67
CA ASN A 157 -1.23 -11.21 -7.82
C ASN A 157 -1.99 -12.50 -7.45
N CYS A 158 -2.27 -12.73 -6.17
CA CYS A 158 -2.97 -13.93 -5.69
C CYS A 158 -4.51 -13.83 -5.79
N THR A 159 -5.04 -12.94 -6.61
CA THR A 159 -6.48 -12.79 -6.88
C THR A 159 -7.05 -13.98 -7.66
N LYS A 160 -8.38 -14.06 -7.79
CA LYS A 160 -9.04 -15.05 -8.67
C LYS A 160 -8.50 -15.00 -10.11
N ASN A 161 -8.10 -13.81 -10.58
CA ASN A 161 -7.59 -13.60 -11.94
C ASN A 161 -6.06 -13.72 -12.04
N GLU A 162 -5.38 -14.03 -10.94
CA GLU A 162 -3.91 -14.17 -10.84
C GLU A 162 -3.13 -12.92 -11.30
N VAL A 163 -3.75 -11.74 -11.14
CA VAL A 163 -3.18 -10.42 -11.47
C VAL A 163 -3.60 -9.37 -10.44
N GLY A 164 -2.78 -8.35 -10.27
CA GLY A 164 -3.08 -7.20 -9.42
C GLY A 164 -2.17 -6.02 -9.75
N VAL A 165 -2.33 -4.92 -9.04
CA VAL A 165 -1.54 -3.70 -9.20
C VAL A 165 -0.84 -3.33 -7.90
N GLN A 166 0.47 -3.14 -7.97
CA GLN A 166 1.30 -2.60 -6.90
C GLN A 166 1.64 -1.14 -7.20
N ILE A 167 1.41 -0.25 -6.24
CA ILE A 167 1.71 1.18 -6.36
C ILE A 167 2.70 1.58 -5.28
N GLU A 168 3.86 2.08 -5.71
CA GLU A 168 4.94 2.57 -4.85
C GLU A 168 4.92 4.10 -4.85
N LEU A 169 4.61 4.70 -3.73
CA LEU A 169 4.52 6.15 -3.59
C LEU A 169 5.79 6.71 -2.95
N THR A 170 6.42 7.67 -3.60
CA THR A 170 7.60 8.35 -3.04
C THR A 170 7.30 9.04 -1.72
N SER A 171 8.33 9.24 -0.91
CA SER A 171 8.21 9.98 0.36
C SER A 171 7.64 11.39 0.16
N SER A 172 8.01 12.05 -0.92
CA SER A 172 7.51 13.39 -1.27
C SER A 172 6.02 13.34 -1.56
N LEU A 173 5.57 12.45 -2.47
CA LEU A 173 4.17 12.32 -2.82
C LEU A 173 3.31 11.98 -1.59
N ARG A 174 3.72 11.01 -0.76
CA ARG A 174 2.98 10.67 0.46
C ARG A 174 2.84 11.84 1.42
N LYS A 175 3.88 12.68 1.56
CA LYS A 175 3.83 13.90 2.40
C LYS A 175 2.89 14.95 1.83
N SER A 176 2.87 15.14 0.50
CA SER A 176 2.06 16.17 -0.15
C SER A 176 0.55 15.94 0.01
N LEU A 177 0.13 14.73 0.40
CA LEU A 177 -1.27 14.38 0.67
C LEU A 177 -1.76 14.86 2.05
N PHE A 178 -0.87 15.49 2.84
CA PHE A 178 -1.22 16.03 4.17
C PHE A 178 -0.99 17.54 4.22
N LYS A 179 -1.89 18.26 4.86
CA LYS A 179 -1.79 19.72 5.02
C LYS A 179 -0.46 20.14 5.63
N ASN A 180 0.21 21.09 4.97
CA ASN A 180 1.53 21.59 5.37
C ASN A 180 2.58 20.48 5.53
N ASN A 181 2.46 19.38 4.79
CA ASN A 181 3.33 18.21 4.85
C ASN A 181 3.50 17.62 6.28
N LYS A 182 2.50 17.76 7.14
CA LYS A 182 2.51 17.20 8.49
C LYS A 182 2.33 15.70 8.46
N PHE A 183 3.44 14.99 8.57
CA PHE A 183 3.57 13.57 8.24
C PHE A 183 3.95 12.68 9.44
N ASN A 184 4.00 13.22 10.66
CA ASN A 184 4.22 12.40 11.85
C ASN A 184 2.97 11.55 12.18
N ARG A 185 3.14 10.48 12.95
CA ARG A 185 2.06 9.52 13.28
C ARG A 185 0.78 10.22 13.75
N LYS A 186 0.88 11.15 14.71
CA LYS A 186 -0.29 11.88 15.25
C LYS A 186 -1.03 12.65 14.17
N SER A 187 -0.30 13.33 13.28
CA SER A 187 -0.90 14.11 12.18
C SER A 187 -1.54 13.23 11.12
N ARG A 188 -0.97 12.06 10.82
CA ARG A 188 -1.56 11.11 9.85
C ARG A 188 -2.86 10.50 10.36
N MET A 189 -2.95 10.23 11.67
CA MET A 189 -4.15 9.67 12.30
C MET A 189 -5.30 10.69 12.45
N ASP A 190 -5.02 11.98 12.25
CA ASP A 190 -5.99 13.06 12.31
C ASP A 190 -6.46 13.43 10.91
N GLU A 191 -7.65 12.98 10.53
CA GLU A 191 -8.24 13.22 9.20
C GLU A 191 -8.40 14.71 8.89
N SER A 192 -8.55 15.58 9.90
CA SER A 192 -8.60 17.02 9.69
C SER A 192 -7.30 17.60 9.10
N ASN A 193 -6.20 16.85 9.20
CA ASN A 193 -4.89 17.18 8.62
C ASN A 193 -4.69 16.62 7.21
N TRP A 194 -5.63 15.84 6.69
CA TRP A 194 -5.55 15.34 5.34
C TRP A 194 -5.87 16.46 4.35
N ASP A 195 -5.12 16.53 3.27
CA ASP A 195 -5.32 17.52 2.20
C ASP A 195 -6.39 17.03 1.22
N ASP A 196 -7.00 17.92 0.47
CA ASP A 196 -7.97 17.56 -0.59
C ASP A 196 -7.33 16.62 -1.62
N LYS A 197 -6.03 16.75 -1.86
CA LYS A 197 -5.26 15.84 -2.71
C LYS A 197 -5.32 14.36 -2.29
N MET A 198 -5.49 14.09 -0.99
CA MET A 198 -5.65 12.72 -0.48
C MET A 198 -6.93 12.10 -1.05
N TYR A 199 -8.01 12.85 -1.03
CA TYR A 199 -9.31 12.42 -1.54
C TYR A 199 -9.34 12.37 -3.07
N ASP A 200 -8.73 13.35 -3.75
CA ASP A 200 -8.57 13.36 -5.20
C ASP A 200 -7.79 12.12 -5.67
N PHE A 201 -6.72 11.76 -4.94
CA PHE A 201 -5.95 10.55 -5.21
C PHE A 201 -6.79 9.29 -5.03
N GLY A 202 -7.55 9.20 -3.93
CA GLY A 202 -8.45 8.08 -3.68
C GLY A 202 -9.52 7.95 -4.75
N GLN A 203 -10.13 9.06 -5.17
CA GLN A 203 -11.14 9.08 -6.21
C GLN A 203 -10.59 8.70 -7.58
N ALA A 204 -9.37 9.13 -7.92
CA ALA A 204 -8.70 8.75 -9.17
C ALA A 204 -8.49 7.24 -9.27
N ILE A 205 -7.98 6.62 -8.18
CA ILE A 205 -7.84 5.15 -8.13
C ILE A 205 -9.20 4.45 -8.23
N ASN A 206 -10.20 4.94 -7.49
CA ASN A 206 -11.56 4.39 -7.54
C ASN A 206 -12.15 4.45 -8.97
N SER A 207 -12.00 5.60 -9.67
CA SER A 207 -12.45 5.76 -11.06
C SER A 207 -11.77 4.79 -12.03
N ALA A 208 -10.48 4.50 -11.79
CA ALA A 208 -9.75 3.53 -12.60
C ALA A 208 -10.21 2.08 -12.38
N ILE A 209 -10.65 1.74 -11.17
CA ILE A 209 -11.09 0.37 -10.82
C ILE A 209 -12.48 0.08 -11.39
N ASN A 210 -13.39 1.04 -11.37
CA ASN A 210 -14.77 0.92 -11.87
C ASN A 210 -14.85 1.14 -13.39
#